data_86af0e2fcb92a7cba17346183872f2c0
#
_entry.id   86af0e2fcb92a7cba17346183872f2c0
#
_cell.length_a   1.000
_cell.length_b   1.000
_cell.length_c   1.000
_cell.angle_alpha   90.00
_cell.angle_beta   90.00
_cell.angle_gamma   90.00
#
_symmetry.space_group_name_H-M   'P 1'
#
loop_
_entity.id
_entity.type
_entity.pdbx_description
1 polymer ?
#
loop_
_entity_poly.entity_id
_entity_poly.type
_entity_poly.pdbx_seq_one_letter_code
_entity_poly.pdbx_strand_id
1 'polypeptide(L)'
;MNYIVLVKQVPDIKNIPAEAWDWEKGTLKRGLLDTVCNELDKQALAFAAALRRHRDGKIVALTMGPPFASEVLEYAMAVCADQAVLLTDRKLGGADTPATAYPLAQAIRRIETELFGGDRDYLVVTGMQSVDGDTAQVPPQVAEELGIPQIAYATGFEFVGDALQVSRITRSGREVLAPNRYPALITVTKWTETPYATFSRTRWAREQQIITWSAADIGAAPDRIGLSGSRTGVHKIFSPKDAATKTCVYETDMRSLAWKLKEMHDARLASHESAGAEDAEYSLPAGREASYHGEVWVFAEQEDGELHSASFELLGRASALARSLGEKVAAVVLGSDVAPMAKDLIAYGADKVYVVEHEALGHFSPIPYTGATAGLIDTYQPQMLIFAATPLGRELAPRVAYRADSGLTADCTALDLMDGKRAGKEYTAVLRQTRPALGGNIMASILTRNSKVQMSTTRPGVLKALEPDYTRVGEVIRHNPDLSQHEAGVTVVSYEPIQHTAELSEAGVIAAGGMGCRTRECYDALIRPLARALGDYLGEESMVGGSRAAVERGLIDRAHQVGQTGQTVKPRVYVAVGISGAVQHLTGMQNSDIVVAINKDPKAPIFNVADFGVVGTLEETVPELVEALEAGRTH
;
A
#
# COMPACT_ATOMS: atom_id res chain seq x y z
N MET A 1 16.24 -27.54 8.02
CA MET A 1 15.22 -26.45 8.12
C MET A 1 14.13 -26.74 7.10
N ASN A 2 12.87 -26.80 7.54
CA ASN A 2 11.75 -27.03 6.64
C ASN A 2 11.16 -25.69 6.12
N TYR A 3 10.30 -25.76 5.11
CA TYR A 3 9.73 -24.57 4.48
C TYR A 3 8.23 -24.78 4.21
N ILE A 4 7.41 -23.80 4.55
CA ILE A 4 6.00 -23.73 4.18
C ILE A 4 5.86 -22.56 3.21
N VAL A 5 5.39 -22.80 1.99
CA VAL A 5 5.18 -21.71 1.02
C VAL A 5 3.69 -21.49 0.85
N LEU A 6 3.23 -20.29 1.23
CA LEU A 6 1.85 -19.88 0.99
C LEU A 6 1.70 -19.44 -0.47
N VAL A 7 0.76 -20.03 -1.17
CA VAL A 7 0.49 -19.73 -2.59
C VAL A 7 -0.99 -19.46 -2.81
N LYS A 8 -1.32 -18.55 -3.71
CA LYS A 8 -2.71 -18.20 -4.02
C LYS A 8 -2.98 -18.31 -5.51
N GLN A 9 -4.11 -18.92 -5.84
CA GLN A 9 -4.71 -18.86 -7.17
C GLN A 9 -5.47 -17.55 -7.30
N VAL A 10 -5.12 -16.75 -8.31
CA VAL A 10 -5.69 -15.42 -8.55
C VAL A 10 -6.23 -15.32 -9.98
N PRO A 11 -7.20 -14.44 -10.24
CA PRO A 11 -7.62 -14.13 -11.61
C PRO A 11 -6.46 -13.55 -12.43
N ASP A 12 -6.40 -13.89 -13.71
CA ASP A 12 -5.52 -13.18 -14.65
C ASP A 12 -6.09 -11.78 -14.93
N ILE A 13 -5.57 -10.80 -14.21
CA ILE A 13 -6.01 -9.39 -14.32
C ILE A 13 -5.49 -8.67 -15.56
N LYS A 14 -4.59 -9.29 -16.34
CA LYS A 14 -4.08 -8.72 -17.58
C LYS A 14 -5.09 -8.82 -18.73
N ASN A 15 -5.99 -9.83 -18.65
CA ASN A 15 -6.95 -10.17 -19.68
C ASN A 15 -8.34 -10.35 -19.09
N ILE A 16 -8.94 -9.29 -18.52
CA ILE A 16 -10.33 -9.33 -17.99
C ILE A 16 -11.30 -9.09 -19.15
N PRO A 17 -12.09 -10.10 -19.57
CA PRO A 17 -13.09 -9.90 -20.61
C PRO A 17 -14.21 -8.97 -20.14
N ALA A 18 -14.78 -8.18 -21.06
CA ALA A 18 -15.82 -7.20 -20.73
C ALA A 18 -17.07 -7.85 -20.10
N GLU A 19 -17.39 -9.06 -20.48
CA GLU A 19 -18.53 -9.85 -19.98
C GLU A 19 -18.37 -10.29 -18.52
N ALA A 20 -17.13 -10.29 -18.01
CA ALA A 20 -16.85 -10.63 -16.62
C ALA A 20 -17.28 -9.51 -15.65
N TRP A 21 -17.53 -8.30 -16.13
CA TRP A 21 -17.98 -7.19 -15.32
C TRP A 21 -19.51 -7.18 -15.16
N ASP A 22 -19.97 -7.14 -13.92
CA ASP A 22 -21.36 -6.87 -13.55
C ASP A 22 -21.42 -5.49 -12.89
N TRP A 23 -21.49 -4.46 -13.72
CA TRP A 23 -21.47 -3.07 -13.28
C TRP A 23 -22.69 -2.68 -12.44
N GLU A 24 -23.85 -3.32 -12.67
CA GLU A 24 -25.07 -3.06 -11.89
C GLU A 24 -24.93 -3.55 -10.45
N LYS A 25 -24.33 -4.73 -10.27
CA LYS A 25 -24.11 -5.32 -8.95
C LYS A 25 -22.76 -4.91 -8.33
N GLY A 26 -21.90 -4.23 -9.09
CA GLY A 26 -20.55 -3.91 -8.66
C GLY A 26 -19.72 -5.15 -8.32
N THR A 27 -19.86 -6.23 -9.10
CA THR A 27 -19.16 -7.50 -8.87
C THR A 27 -18.45 -7.98 -10.12
N LEU A 28 -17.47 -8.86 -9.92
CA LEU A 28 -16.77 -9.55 -11.00
C LEU A 28 -17.24 -11.01 -11.04
N LYS A 29 -17.69 -11.47 -12.21
CA LYS A 29 -18.05 -12.86 -12.46
C LYS A 29 -16.79 -13.70 -12.58
N ARG A 30 -16.24 -14.11 -11.44
CA ARG A 30 -14.94 -14.82 -11.35
C ARG A 30 -14.87 -16.10 -12.18
N GLY A 31 -16.00 -16.77 -12.43
CA GLY A 31 -16.08 -17.97 -13.27
C GLY A 31 -15.81 -17.74 -14.77
N LEU A 32 -15.71 -16.49 -15.22
CA LEU A 32 -15.36 -16.12 -16.60
C LEU A 32 -13.88 -15.71 -16.74
N LEU A 33 -13.10 -15.78 -15.65
CA LEU A 33 -11.68 -15.39 -15.65
C LEU A 33 -10.80 -16.62 -15.64
N ASP A 34 -9.79 -16.61 -16.48
CA ASP A 34 -8.66 -17.51 -16.34
C ASP A 34 -7.97 -17.25 -14.99
N THR A 35 -7.43 -18.28 -14.39
CA THR A 35 -6.76 -18.20 -13.10
C THR A 35 -5.29 -18.61 -13.23
N VAL A 36 -4.44 -17.93 -12.47
CA VAL A 36 -2.99 -18.15 -12.46
C VAL A 36 -2.46 -18.19 -11.04
N CYS A 37 -1.27 -18.73 -10.85
CA CYS A 37 -0.53 -18.54 -9.60
C CYS A 37 -0.15 -17.07 -9.45
N ASN A 38 -0.38 -16.50 -8.27
CA ASN A 38 0.03 -15.12 -7.97
C ASN A 38 1.52 -14.91 -8.25
N GLU A 39 1.87 -13.82 -8.92
CA GLU A 39 3.23 -13.60 -9.43
C GLU A 39 4.28 -13.52 -8.31
N LEU A 40 3.93 -12.87 -7.20
CA LEU A 40 4.83 -12.79 -6.05
C LEU A 40 4.98 -14.14 -5.32
N ASP A 41 3.97 -15.01 -5.38
CA ASP A 41 4.06 -16.35 -4.80
C ASP A 41 4.94 -17.28 -5.67
N LYS A 42 5.01 -17.06 -6.99
CA LYS A 42 6.02 -17.72 -7.83
C LYS A 42 7.43 -17.34 -7.40
N GLN A 43 7.66 -16.07 -7.06
CA GLN A 43 8.94 -15.62 -6.54
C GLN A 43 9.23 -16.21 -5.16
N ALA A 44 8.21 -16.34 -4.29
CA ALA A 44 8.35 -17.01 -3.00
C ALA A 44 8.72 -18.50 -3.14
N LEU A 45 8.14 -19.22 -4.11
CA LEU A 45 8.54 -20.60 -4.44
C LEU A 45 10.01 -20.69 -4.88
N ALA A 46 10.45 -19.78 -5.76
CA ALA A 46 11.85 -19.72 -6.20
C ALA A 46 12.81 -19.38 -5.06
N PHE A 47 12.41 -18.46 -4.18
CA PHE A 47 13.17 -18.08 -2.99
C PHE A 47 13.31 -19.27 -2.02
N ALA A 48 12.22 -19.99 -1.74
CA ALA A 48 12.25 -21.19 -0.90
C ALA A 48 13.12 -22.30 -1.53
N ALA A 49 13.04 -22.49 -2.83
CA ALA A 49 13.92 -23.43 -3.55
C ALA A 49 15.40 -23.03 -3.46
N ALA A 50 15.71 -21.75 -3.49
CA ALA A 50 17.06 -21.23 -3.32
C ALA A 50 17.56 -21.46 -1.87
N LEU A 51 16.75 -21.16 -0.85
CA LEU A 51 17.06 -21.42 0.56
C LEU A 51 17.38 -22.92 0.78
N ARG A 52 16.56 -23.83 0.23
CA ARG A 52 16.76 -25.27 0.35
C ARG A 52 18.10 -25.76 -0.23
N ARG A 53 18.65 -25.10 -1.26
CA ARG A 53 19.98 -25.43 -1.80
C ARG A 53 21.11 -25.19 -0.79
N HIS A 54 20.90 -24.28 0.17
CA HIS A 54 21.87 -23.97 1.22
C HIS A 54 21.60 -24.75 2.52
N ARG A 55 20.32 -24.93 2.86
CA ARG A 55 19.92 -25.65 4.05
C ARG A 55 18.79 -26.63 3.70
N ASP A 56 19.13 -27.89 3.54
CA ASP A 56 18.20 -28.94 3.10
C ASP A 56 16.99 -29.08 4.03
N GLY A 57 15.87 -29.47 3.46
CA GLY A 57 14.62 -29.68 4.15
C GLY A 57 13.42 -29.85 3.22
N LYS A 58 12.28 -30.12 3.80
CA LYS A 58 11.04 -30.36 3.08
C LYS A 58 10.35 -29.03 2.75
N ILE A 59 9.86 -28.87 1.54
CA ILE A 59 9.00 -27.75 1.11
C ILE A 59 7.56 -28.24 1.03
N VAL A 60 6.65 -27.60 1.80
CA VAL A 60 5.20 -27.83 1.76
C VAL A 60 4.52 -26.60 1.21
N ALA A 61 3.77 -26.74 0.12
CA ALA A 61 2.93 -25.66 -0.42
C ALA A 61 1.55 -25.69 0.27
N LEU A 62 1.06 -24.52 0.70
CA LEU A 62 -0.24 -24.37 1.34
C LEU A 62 -1.07 -23.31 0.62
N THR A 63 -2.32 -23.64 0.29
CA THR A 63 -3.31 -22.68 -0.20
C THR A 63 -4.64 -22.83 0.53
N MET A 64 -5.38 -21.71 0.69
CA MET A 64 -6.77 -21.72 1.10
C MET A 64 -7.64 -21.25 -0.07
N GLY A 65 -8.55 -22.12 -0.51
CA GLY A 65 -9.39 -21.80 -1.65
C GLY A 65 -10.47 -22.84 -1.95
N PRO A 66 -11.24 -22.63 -3.01
CA PRO A 66 -12.19 -23.65 -3.50
C PRO A 66 -11.44 -24.87 -4.06
N PRO A 67 -12.12 -26.00 -4.30
CA PRO A 67 -11.47 -27.23 -4.77
C PRO A 67 -10.58 -27.08 -6.00
N PHE A 68 -10.91 -26.20 -6.94
CA PHE A 68 -10.10 -25.95 -8.13
C PHE A 68 -8.79 -25.19 -7.85
N ALA A 69 -8.61 -24.64 -6.63
CA ALA A 69 -7.31 -24.08 -6.22
C ALA A 69 -6.21 -25.16 -6.06
N SER A 70 -6.52 -26.44 -6.26
CA SER A 70 -5.54 -27.52 -6.42
C SER A 70 -4.55 -27.26 -7.56
N GLU A 71 -4.94 -26.54 -8.61
CA GLU A 71 -4.08 -26.24 -9.76
C GLU A 71 -2.81 -25.44 -9.36
N VAL A 72 -2.92 -24.48 -8.44
CA VAL A 72 -1.75 -23.74 -7.97
C VAL A 72 -0.81 -24.61 -7.14
N LEU A 73 -1.33 -25.62 -6.47
CA LEU A 73 -0.54 -26.59 -5.71
C LEU A 73 0.18 -27.58 -6.63
N GLU A 74 -0.45 -28.04 -7.71
CA GLU A 74 0.22 -28.82 -8.75
C GLU A 74 1.37 -28.03 -9.36
N TYR A 75 1.16 -26.74 -9.65
CA TYR A 75 2.23 -25.84 -10.09
C TYR A 75 3.36 -25.73 -9.07
N ALA A 76 3.06 -25.52 -7.79
CA ALA A 76 4.06 -25.43 -6.73
C ALA A 76 4.89 -26.72 -6.60
N MET A 77 4.25 -27.89 -6.69
CA MET A 77 4.93 -29.18 -6.68
C MET A 77 5.76 -29.40 -7.95
N ALA A 78 5.28 -28.96 -9.10
CA ALA A 78 6.04 -29.01 -10.34
C ALA A 78 7.32 -28.15 -10.28
N VAL A 79 7.28 -27.04 -9.54
CA VAL A 79 8.41 -26.14 -9.34
C VAL A 79 9.39 -26.67 -8.29
N CYS A 80 8.95 -26.85 -7.04
CA CYS A 80 9.85 -27.16 -5.94
C CYS A 80 9.22 -27.89 -4.74
N ALA A 81 7.91 -27.81 -4.53
CA ALA A 81 7.29 -28.35 -3.31
C ALA A 81 7.30 -29.89 -3.32
N ASP A 82 7.52 -30.50 -2.17
CA ASP A 82 7.54 -31.95 -1.99
C ASP A 82 6.16 -32.48 -1.62
N GLN A 83 5.38 -31.68 -0.93
CA GLN A 83 3.99 -31.95 -0.54
C GLN A 83 3.14 -30.70 -0.72
N ALA A 84 1.83 -30.89 -0.81
CA ALA A 84 0.87 -29.79 -0.97
C ALA A 84 -0.35 -30.00 -0.08
N VAL A 85 -0.84 -28.92 0.49
CA VAL A 85 -2.02 -28.86 1.37
C VAL A 85 -3.03 -27.88 0.81
N LEU A 86 -4.24 -28.36 0.53
CA LEU A 86 -5.42 -27.55 0.17
C LEU A 86 -6.33 -27.41 1.39
N LEU A 87 -6.45 -26.21 1.90
CA LEU A 87 -7.45 -25.87 2.89
C LEU A 87 -8.73 -25.41 2.20
N THR A 88 -9.77 -26.24 2.21
CA THR A 88 -11.01 -25.98 1.47
C THR A 88 -12.24 -26.36 2.30
N ASP A 89 -13.14 -25.40 2.47
CA ASP A 89 -14.45 -25.59 3.10
C ASP A 89 -15.36 -24.42 2.65
N ARG A 90 -16.64 -24.69 2.44
CA ARG A 90 -17.62 -23.62 2.14
C ARG A 90 -17.72 -22.57 3.24
N LYS A 91 -17.46 -22.95 4.50
CA LYS A 91 -17.44 -22.06 5.68
C LYS A 91 -16.32 -21.02 5.63
N LEU A 92 -15.27 -21.25 4.86
CA LEU A 92 -14.16 -20.32 4.67
C LEU A 92 -14.47 -19.24 3.62
N GLY A 93 -15.56 -19.40 2.86
CA GLY A 93 -15.94 -18.48 1.79
C GLY A 93 -16.30 -17.09 2.29
N GLY A 94 -15.92 -16.05 1.52
CA GLY A 94 -16.22 -14.65 1.83
C GLY A 94 -15.39 -14.05 2.96
N ALA A 95 -14.29 -14.70 3.34
CA ALA A 95 -13.36 -14.24 4.36
C ALA A 95 -12.66 -12.95 3.93
N ASP A 96 -12.52 -12.02 4.86
CA ASP A 96 -11.55 -10.93 4.79
C ASP A 96 -10.15 -11.41 5.23
N THR A 97 -9.20 -10.48 5.41
CA THR A 97 -7.81 -10.87 5.69
C THR A 97 -7.61 -11.51 7.06
N PRO A 98 -8.20 -11.04 8.20
CA PRO A 98 -8.13 -11.73 9.48
C PRO A 98 -8.77 -13.12 9.44
N ALA A 99 -9.95 -13.25 8.82
CA ALA A 99 -10.66 -14.51 8.67
C ALA A 99 -9.98 -15.47 7.68
N THR A 100 -9.00 -14.99 6.89
CA THR A 100 -8.10 -15.79 6.05
C THR A 100 -6.83 -16.18 6.82
N ALA A 101 -6.25 -15.26 7.57
CA ALA A 101 -5.00 -15.48 8.28
C ALA A 101 -5.14 -16.53 9.40
N TYR A 102 -6.24 -16.49 10.14
CA TYR A 102 -6.50 -17.44 11.24
C TYR A 102 -6.50 -18.91 10.78
N PRO A 103 -7.32 -19.33 9.81
CA PRO A 103 -7.32 -20.72 9.36
C PRO A 103 -6.00 -21.14 8.69
N LEU A 104 -5.30 -20.23 8.01
CA LEU A 104 -3.96 -20.51 7.50
C LEU A 104 -2.96 -20.77 8.63
N ALA A 105 -3.00 -20.00 9.70
CA ALA A 105 -2.16 -20.23 10.87
C ALA A 105 -2.46 -21.58 11.55
N GLN A 106 -3.75 -21.97 11.64
CA GLN A 106 -4.12 -23.30 12.15
C GLN A 106 -3.60 -24.43 11.24
N ALA A 107 -3.69 -24.26 9.92
CA ALA A 107 -3.13 -25.21 8.97
C ALA A 107 -1.60 -25.31 9.09
N ILE A 108 -0.90 -24.20 9.33
CA ILE A 108 0.56 -24.20 9.57
C ILE A 108 0.91 -24.97 10.84
N ARG A 109 0.17 -24.78 11.95
CA ARG A 109 0.37 -25.56 13.19
C ARG A 109 0.16 -27.05 12.96
N ARG A 110 -0.80 -27.41 12.11
CA ARG A 110 -1.04 -28.80 11.75
C ARG A 110 0.07 -29.37 10.86
N ILE A 111 0.60 -28.61 9.90
CA ILE A 111 1.79 -28.98 9.12
C ILE A 111 2.98 -29.21 10.03
N GLU A 112 3.25 -28.32 11.00
CA GLU A 112 4.30 -28.47 12.01
C GLU A 112 4.17 -29.83 12.71
N THR A 113 2.97 -30.17 13.17
CA THR A 113 2.74 -31.41 13.93
C THR A 113 2.78 -32.66 13.05
N GLU A 114 2.04 -32.68 11.94
CA GLU A 114 1.80 -33.90 11.16
C GLU A 114 2.86 -34.15 10.08
N LEU A 115 3.40 -33.08 9.45
CA LEU A 115 4.31 -33.22 8.31
C LEU A 115 5.78 -32.99 8.70
N PHE A 116 6.03 -32.20 9.76
CA PHE A 116 7.36 -31.94 10.29
C PHE A 116 7.65 -32.69 11.60
N GLY A 117 6.67 -33.46 12.12
CA GLY A 117 6.84 -34.24 13.36
C GLY A 117 7.07 -33.40 14.61
N GLY A 118 6.57 -32.16 14.63
CA GLY A 118 6.75 -31.20 15.72
C GLY A 118 8.06 -30.40 15.66
N ASP A 119 8.84 -30.56 14.58
CA ASP A 119 10.05 -29.76 14.38
C ASP A 119 9.68 -28.30 14.07
N ARG A 120 10.21 -27.38 14.87
CA ARG A 120 9.99 -25.94 14.77
C ARG A 120 11.09 -25.20 13.97
N ASP A 121 12.07 -25.93 13.43
CA ASP A 121 13.08 -25.34 12.56
C ASP A 121 12.55 -25.22 11.12
N TYR A 122 11.64 -24.23 10.93
CA TYR A 122 11.06 -23.96 9.62
C TYR A 122 10.84 -22.47 9.35
N LEU A 123 10.71 -22.15 8.06
CA LEU A 123 10.32 -20.83 7.55
C LEU A 123 8.96 -20.90 6.86
N VAL A 124 8.13 -19.88 7.08
CA VAL A 124 6.96 -19.58 6.25
C VAL A 124 7.38 -18.55 5.21
N VAL A 125 7.30 -18.90 3.93
CA VAL A 125 7.69 -18.02 2.82
C VAL A 125 6.45 -17.70 1.99
N THR A 126 6.26 -16.45 1.62
CA THR A 126 5.08 -16.03 0.84
C THR A 126 5.40 -14.80 0.00
N GLY A 127 4.65 -14.55 -1.06
CA GLY A 127 4.64 -13.24 -1.70
C GLY A 127 4.11 -12.17 -0.73
N MET A 128 4.57 -10.94 -0.86
CA MET A 128 4.13 -9.86 0.04
C MET A 128 2.62 -9.57 -0.07
N GLN A 129 2.04 -9.75 -1.25
CA GLN A 129 0.62 -9.51 -1.52
C GLN A 129 0.12 -10.32 -2.72
N SER A 130 -1.20 -10.43 -2.86
CA SER A 130 -1.84 -11.00 -4.04
C SER A 130 -2.43 -9.91 -4.93
N VAL A 131 -2.34 -10.09 -6.26
CA VAL A 131 -2.75 -9.08 -7.26
C VAL A 131 -4.27 -8.84 -7.33
N ASP A 132 -5.08 -9.73 -6.78
CA ASP A 132 -6.55 -9.57 -6.73
C ASP A 132 -7.00 -8.69 -5.56
N GLY A 133 -6.36 -8.83 -4.42
CA GLY A 133 -6.69 -8.09 -3.20
C GLY A 133 -5.81 -6.86 -2.95
N ASP A 134 -4.56 -6.89 -3.35
CA ASP A 134 -3.54 -5.83 -3.18
C ASP A 134 -3.43 -5.29 -1.74
N THR A 135 -3.67 -6.14 -0.71
CA THR A 135 -3.76 -5.68 0.68
C THR A 135 -2.46 -5.82 1.47
N ALA A 136 -1.61 -6.78 1.13
CA ALA A 136 -0.39 -7.14 1.88
C ALA A 136 -0.62 -7.51 3.36
N GLN A 137 -1.85 -7.86 3.78
CA GLN A 137 -2.23 -8.02 5.18
C GLN A 137 -2.11 -9.45 5.70
N VAL A 138 -2.38 -10.47 4.86
CA VAL A 138 -2.44 -11.86 5.32
C VAL A 138 -1.13 -12.35 5.93
N PRO A 139 0.06 -12.12 5.34
CA PRO A 139 1.32 -12.57 5.92
C PRO A 139 1.60 -12.01 7.32
N PRO A 140 1.53 -10.68 7.58
CA PRO A 140 1.75 -10.15 8.92
C PRO A 140 0.68 -10.59 9.94
N GLN A 141 -0.57 -10.81 9.51
CA GLN A 141 -1.62 -11.35 10.38
C GLN A 141 -1.39 -12.83 10.73
N VAL A 142 -0.88 -13.64 9.78
CA VAL A 142 -0.45 -15.02 10.05
C VAL A 142 0.71 -15.05 11.05
N ALA A 143 1.70 -14.17 10.86
CA ALA A 143 2.83 -14.07 11.79
C ALA A 143 2.37 -13.64 13.19
N GLU A 144 1.39 -12.75 13.29
CA GLU A 144 0.79 -12.32 14.56
C GLU A 144 0.02 -13.44 15.25
N GLU A 145 -0.85 -14.18 14.52
CA GLU A 145 -1.59 -15.33 15.08
C GLU A 145 -0.65 -16.44 15.55
N LEU A 146 0.46 -16.67 14.85
CA LEU A 146 1.45 -17.68 15.23
C LEU A 146 2.42 -17.20 16.34
N GLY A 147 2.49 -15.89 16.61
CA GLY A 147 3.45 -15.31 17.55
C GLY A 147 4.90 -15.43 17.08
N ILE A 148 5.15 -15.38 15.77
CA ILE A 148 6.48 -15.59 15.16
C ILE A 148 7.09 -14.30 14.60
N PRO A 149 8.43 -14.24 14.53
CA PRO A 149 9.14 -13.17 13.85
C PRO A 149 8.74 -13.06 12.38
N GLN A 150 8.78 -11.84 11.86
CA GLN A 150 8.55 -11.57 10.43
C GLN A 150 9.67 -10.68 9.88
N ILE A 151 10.11 -11.00 8.66
CA ILE A 151 10.93 -10.12 7.83
C ILE A 151 10.15 -9.87 6.54
N ALA A 152 9.65 -8.65 6.38
CA ALA A 152 8.90 -8.27 5.19
C ALA A 152 9.83 -7.73 4.09
N TYR A 153 9.36 -7.80 2.84
CA TYR A 153 9.99 -7.19 1.67
C TYR A 153 11.37 -7.76 1.32
N ALA A 154 11.61 -9.06 1.53
CA ALA A 154 12.87 -9.70 1.19
C ALA A 154 13.22 -9.55 -0.30
N THR A 155 14.45 -9.15 -0.57
CA THR A 155 15.03 -9.02 -1.91
C THR A 155 16.24 -9.93 -2.13
N GLY A 156 16.78 -10.52 -1.05
CA GLY A 156 17.91 -11.42 -1.06
C GLY A 156 18.11 -12.11 0.28
N PHE A 157 19.00 -13.08 0.30
CA PHE A 157 19.44 -13.73 1.53
C PHE A 157 20.88 -14.23 1.38
N GLU A 158 21.52 -14.46 2.50
CA GLU A 158 22.77 -15.21 2.61
C GLU A 158 22.80 -16.01 3.91
N PHE A 159 23.64 -17.03 3.96
CA PHE A 159 23.94 -17.75 5.19
C PHE A 159 25.36 -17.42 5.65
N VAL A 160 25.48 -16.90 6.88
CA VAL A 160 26.74 -16.66 7.53
C VAL A 160 26.91 -17.70 8.64
N GLY A 161 27.66 -18.75 8.33
CA GLY A 161 27.59 -20.00 9.10
C GLY A 161 26.21 -20.61 9.01
N ASP A 162 25.57 -20.87 10.16
CA ASP A 162 24.19 -21.38 10.24
C ASP A 162 23.11 -20.29 10.33
N ALA A 163 23.52 -19.02 10.44
CA ALA A 163 22.59 -17.90 10.59
C ALA A 163 22.09 -17.42 9.22
N LEU A 164 20.78 -17.39 9.06
CA LEU A 164 20.14 -16.79 7.89
C LEU A 164 20.12 -15.27 8.05
N GLN A 165 20.62 -14.58 7.05
CA GLN A 165 20.54 -13.13 6.90
C GLN A 165 19.69 -12.79 5.68
N VAL A 166 18.73 -11.91 5.82
CA VAL A 166 17.78 -11.53 4.78
C VAL A 166 17.93 -10.05 4.47
N SER A 167 18.19 -9.73 3.22
CA SER A 167 18.28 -8.35 2.74
C SER A 167 16.90 -7.83 2.36
N ARG A 168 16.59 -6.62 2.77
CA ARG A 168 15.41 -5.85 2.32
C ARG A 168 15.76 -4.42 1.97
N ILE A 169 14.89 -3.76 1.24
CA ILE A 169 14.98 -2.33 0.96
C ILE A 169 13.78 -1.67 1.62
N THR A 170 14.06 -0.74 2.53
CA THR A 170 13.08 0.15 3.14
C THR A 170 13.13 1.52 2.46
N ARG A 171 12.33 2.47 2.94
CA ARG A 171 12.39 3.85 2.46
C ARG A 171 13.76 4.49 2.75
N SER A 172 14.26 4.37 3.97
CA SER A 172 15.47 5.02 4.46
C SER A 172 16.76 4.32 4.03
N GLY A 173 16.70 3.04 3.64
CA GLY A 173 17.93 2.34 3.33
C GLY A 173 17.79 0.87 2.95
N ARG A 174 18.93 0.25 2.83
CA ARG A 174 19.06 -1.19 2.72
C ARG A 174 19.35 -1.78 4.09
N GLU A 175 18.59 -2.78 4.48
CA GLU A 175 18.76 -3.50 5.74
C GLU A 175 19.10 -4.96 5.50
N VAL A 176 19.92 -5.51 6.37
CA VAL A 176 20.13 -6.95 6.52
C VAL A 176 19.63 -7.35 7.90
N LEU A 177 18.67 -8.24 7.92
CA LEU A 177 17.99 -8.71 9.13
C LEU A 177 18.23 -10.22 9.33
N ALA A 178 18.36 -10.65 10.58
CA ALA A 178 18.42 -12.06 10.94
C ALA A 178 17.27 -12.41 11.90
N PRO A 179 16.51 -13.50 11.67
CA PRO A 179 15.54 -13.97 12.65
C PRO A 179 16.27 -14.50 13.88
N ASN A 180 15.82 -14.10 15.09
CA ASN A 180 16.43 -14.51 16.35
C ASN A 180 15.96 -15.91 16.80
N ARG A 181 14.86 -16.36 16.23
CA ARG A 181 14.24 -17.66 16.52
C ARG A 181 13.44 -18.17 15.33
N TYR A 182 13.24 -19.48 15.31
CA TYR A 182 12.35 -20.16 14.37
C TYR A 182 11.14 -20.72 15.12
N PRO A 183 9.98 -20.91 14.44
CA PRO A 183 9.74 -20.54 13.05
C PRO A 183 9.71 -19.02 12.86
N ALA A 184 9.96 -18.58 11.62
CA ALA A 184 9.86 -17.18 11.20
C ALA A 184 9.13 -17.08 9.85
N LEU A 185 8.55 -15.90 9.55
CA LEU A 185 7.86 -15.63 8.29
C LEU A 185 8.66 -14.62 7.46
N ILE A 186 8.82 -14.91 6.17
CA ILE A 186 9.48 -14.03 5.21
C ILE A 186 8.53 -13.72 4.05
N THR A 187 8.33 -12.42 3.75
CA THR A 187 7.61 -12.03 2.54
C THR A 187 8.58 -11.58 1.45
N VAL A 188 8.38 -12.08 0.24
CA VAL A 188 9.24 -11.81 -0.91
C VAL A 188 8.59 -10.76 -1.81
N THR A 189 9.36 -9.73 -2.20
CA THR A 189 8.89 -8.67 -3.11
C THR A 189 9.53 -8.75 -4.48
N LYS A 190 10.81 -9.10 -4.52
CA LYS A 190 11.60 -9.16 -5.74
C LYS A 190 12.64 -10.26 -5.60
N TRP A 191 12.55 -11.23 -6.47
CA TRP A 191 13.52 -12.30 -6.61
C TRP A 191 13.84 -12.47 -8.10
N THR A 192 15.10 -12.60 -8.44
CA THR A 192 15.56 -12.60 -9.83
C THR A 192 15.43 -13.94 -10.52
N GLU A 193 15.42 -15.03 -9.76
CA GLU A 193 15.30 -16.37 -10.32
C GLU A 193 13.84 -16.67 -10.69
N THR A 194 13.62 -17.13 -11.90
CA THR A 194 12.30 -17.62 -12.32
C THR A 194 12.25 -19.12 -12.10
N PRO A 195 11.25 -19.63 -11.38
CA PRO A 195 11.13 -21.06 -11.17
C PRO A 195 10.67 -21.75 -12.47
N TYR A 196 11.36 -22.82 -12.84
CA TYR A 196 11.00 -23.65 -13.99
C TYR A 196 10.54 -25.03 -13.56
N ALA A 197 9.38 -25.45 -14.07
CA ALA A 197 8.92 -26.82 -13.96
C ALA A 197 9.47 -27.64 -15.13
N THR A 198 10.25 -28.69 -14.85
CA THR A 198 10.65 -29.65 -15.86
C THR A 198 9.50 -30.57 -16.25
N PHE A 199 9.52 -31.15 -17.46
CA PHE A 199 8.49 -32.11 -17.90
C PHE A 199 8.33 -33.30 -16.92
N SER A 200 9.45 -33.85 -16.44
CA SER A 200 9.42 -34.94 -15.47
C SER A 200 8.78 -34.53 -14.14
N ARG A 201 9.14 -33.36 -13.65
CA ARG A 201 8.60 -32.86 -12.39
C ARG A 201 7.10 -32.51 -12.52
N THR A 202 6.69 -31.93 -13.68
CA THR A 202 5.27 -31.65 -13.96
C THR A 202 4.44 -32.93 -14.01
N ARG A 203 4.96 -33.99 -14.65
CA ARG A 203 4.28 -35.29 -14.65
C ARG A 203 4.17 -35.86 -13.25
N TRP A 204 5.28 -35.87 -12.52
CA TRP A 204 5.29 -36.34 -11.13
C TRP A 204 4.28 -35.56 -10.26
N ALA A 205 4.21 -34.24 -10.37
CA ALA A 205 3.30 -33.39 -9.57
C ALA A 205 1.82 -33.74 -9.79
N ARG A 206 1.42 -34.06 -11.03
CA ARG A 206 0.04 -34.49 -11.37
C ARG A 206 -0.33 -35.86 -10.80
N GLU A 207 0.63 -36.68 -10.48
CA GLU A 207 0.44 -38.00 -9.90
C GLU A 207 0.43 -37.98 -8.35
N GLN A 208 0.81 -36.83 -7.76
CA GLN A 208 0.85 -36.71 -6.30
C GLN A 208 -0.55 -36.46 -5.71
N GLN A 209 -0.77 -36.99 -4.53
CA GLN A 209 -1.97 -36.71 -3.78
C GLN A 209 -1.82 -35.39 -3.02
N ILE A 210 -2.74 -34.46 -3.26
CA ILE A 210 -2.86 -33.21 -2.50
C ILE A 210 -3.61 -33.50 -1.19
N ILE A 211 -2.99 -33.18 -0.08
CA ILE A 211 -3.60 -33.29 1.24
C ILE A 211 -4.72 -32.23 1.33
N THR A 212 -5.94 -32.66 1.64
CA THR A 212 -7.09 -31.76 1.72
C THR A 212 -7.63 -31.70 3.14
N TRP A 213 -7.72 -30.48 3.68
CA TRP A 213 -8.28 -30.22 5.01
C TRP A 213 -9.49 -29.28 4.92
N SER A 214 -10.48 -29.56 5.76
CA SER A 214 -11.61 -28.68 6.03
C SER A 214 -11.33 -27.76 7.23
N ALA A 215 -12.24 -26.84 7.51
CA ALA A 215 -12.19 -26.01 8.72
C ALA A 215 -12.22 -26.86 10.02
N ALA A 216 -12.96 -27.97 10.00
CA ALA A 216 -13.01 -28.88 11.13
C ALA A 216 -11.69 -29.64 11.35
N ASP A 217 -11.03 -30.04 10.26
CA ASP A 217 -9.75 -30.76 10.33
C ASP A 217 -8.63 -29.96 10.98
N ILE A 218 -8.67 -28.62 10.85
CA ILE A 218 -7.71 -27.70 11.48
C ILE A 218 -8.19 -27.15 12.83
N GLY A 219 -9.34 -27.61 13.34
CA GLY A 219 -9.91 -27.12 14.60
C GLY A 219 -10.29 -25.64 14.59
N ALA A 220 -10.67 -25.09 13.42
CA ALA A 220 -10.97 -23.67 13.31
C ALA A 220 -12.27 -23.29 14.04
N ALA A 221 -12.22 -22.23 14.85
CA ALA A 221 -13.37 -21.65 15.53
C ALA A 221 -14.34 -21.01 14.50
N PRO A 222 -15.64 -21.37 14.50
CA PRO A 222 -16.59 -20.94 13.47
C PRO A 222 -16.83 -19.42 13.40
N ASP A 223 -16.64 -18.71 14.50
CA ASP A 223 -16.80 -17.26 14.63
C ASP A 223 -15.58 -16.46 14.15
N ARG A 224 -14.46 -17.15 13.85
CA ARG A 224 -13.21 -16.56 13.35
C ARG A 224 -12.94 -16.84 11.87
N ILE A 225 -13.84 -17.54 11.16
CA ILE A 225 -13.67 -17.92 9.75
C ILE A 225 -14.77 -17.36 8.86
N GLY A 226 -14.50 -17.27 7.55
CA GLY A 226 -15.46 -16.87 6.53
C GLY A 226 -16.12 -15.52 6.81
N LEU A 227 -17.39 -15.39 6.44
CA LEU A 227 -18.16 -14.15 6.65
C LEU A 227 -18.39 -13.83 8.13
N SER A 228 -18.46 -14.85 9.00
CA SER A 228 -18.69 -14.66 10.44
C SER A 228 -17.47 -14.06 11.13
N GLY A 229 -16.27 -14.46 10.70
CA GLY A 229 -15.00 -13.96 11.22
C GLY A 229 -14.56 -12.63 10.60
N SER A 230 -15.20 -12.21 9.51
CA SER A 230 -14.79 -11.00 8.78
C SER A 230 -15.16 -9.71 9.50
N ARG A 231 -14.18 -8.81 9.66
CA ARG A 231 -14.31 -7.48 10.27
C ARG A 231 -14.50 -6.36 9.26
N THR A 232 -14.25 -6.63 7.97
CA THR A 232 -14.48 -5.68 6.87
C THR A 232 -15.54 -6.19 5.90
N GLY A 233 -16.07 -5.29 5.08
CA GLY A 233 -16.99 -5.68 4.04
C GLY A 233 -17.09 -4.66 2.92
N VAL A 234 -17.04 -5.16 1.70
CA VAL A 234 -17.26 -4.35 0.52
C VAL A 234 -18.68 -3.76 0.55
N HIS A 235 -18.76 -2.43 0.52
CA HIS A 235 -20.00 -1.68 0.43
C HIS A 235 -20.42 -1.51 -1.03
N LYS A 236 -19.49 -1.02 -1.87
CA LYS A 236 -19.73 -0.75 -3.29
C LYS A 236 -18.44 -0.93 -4.08
N ILE A 237 -18.58 -1.42 -5.32
CA ILE A 237 -17.53 -1.44 -6.33
C ILE A 237 -17.96 -0.53 -7.49
N PHE A 238 -17.02 0.23 -8.04
CA PHE A 238 -17.28 1.15 -9.16
C PHE A 238 -16.05 1.28 -10.07
N SER A 239 -16.29 1.79 -11.28
CA SER A 239 -15.21 2.01 -12.25
C SER A 239 -14.36 3.21 -11.86
N PRO A 240 -13.01 3.15 -11.98
CA PRO A 240 -12.17 4.34 -11.88
C PRO A 240 -12.51 5.41 -12.91
N LYS A 241 -13.17 5.05 -14.02
CA LYS A 241 -13.60 5.97 -15.09
C LYS A 241 -14.72 6.94 -14.67
N ASP A 242 -15.42 6.63 -13.56
CA ASP A 242 -16.44 7.54 -13.00
C ASP A 242 -15.82 8.66 -12.15
N ALA A 243 -14.50 8.65 -11.93
CA ALA A 243 -13.75 9.76 -11.36
C ALA A 243 -13.41 10.73 -12.50
N ALA A 244 -14.18 11.82 -12.57
CA ALA A 244 -14.05 13.03 -13.41
C ALA A 244 -13.13 12.92 -14.65
N THR A 245 -13.70 12.62 -15.82
CA THR A 245 -13.09 12.98 -17.11
C THR A 245 -12.98 14.51 -17.13
N LYS A 246 -11.77 15.04 -17.07
CA LYS A 246 -11.52 16.47 -17.25
C LYS A 246 -11.78 16.84 -18.72
N THR A 247 -12.31 18.01 -18.97
CA THR A 247 -12.40 18.54 -20.32
C THR A 247 -11.05 19.14 -20.67
N CYS A 248 -10.26 18.44 -21.48
CA CYS A 248 -8.95 18.90 -21.92
C CYS A 248 -9.07 20.10 -22.86
N VAL A 249 -8.40 21.19 -22.53
CA VAL A 249 -8.27 22.36 -23.42
C VAL A 249 -7.03 22.18 -24.27
N TYR A 250 -7.22 22.02 -25.57
CA TYR A 250 -6.10 21.87 -26.50
C TYR A 250 -5.49 23.23 -26.86
N GLU A 251 -4.16 23.35 -26.73
CA GLU A 251 -3.39 24.54 -27.03
C GLU A 251 -2.38 24.26 -28.14
N THR A 252 -2.19 25.25 -28.99
CA THR A 252 -1.20 25.24 -30.08
C THR A 252 -0.15 26.32 -29.92
N ASP A 253 -0.44 27.36 -29.14
CA ASP A 253 0.48 28.43 -28.80
C ASP A 253 1.05 28.26 -27.40
N MET A 254 2.35 28.04 -27.29
CA MET A 254 3.04 27.78 -26.03
C MET A 254 3.06 28.99 -25.09
N ARG A 255 2.99 30.20 -25.60
CA ARG A 255 2.88 31.41 -24.76
C ARG A 255 1.51 31.51 -24.13
N SER A 256 0.45 31.21 -24.90
CA SER A 256 -0.91 31.10 -24.38
C SER A 256 -1.02 30.01 -23.31
N LEU A 257 -0.40 28.85 -23.55
CA LEU A 257 -0.36 27.76 -22.56
C LEU A 257 0.35 28.19 -21.28
N ALA A 258 1.54 28.80 -21.37
CA ALA A 258 2.29 29.26 -20.21
C ALA A 258 1.49 30.27 -19.37
N TRP A 259 0.84 31.22 -20.01
CA TRP A 259 -0.01 32.21 -19.33
C TRP A 259 -1.22 31.57 -18.64
N LYS A 260 -1.98 30.72 -19.34
CA LYS A 260 -3.14 30.01 -18.79
C LYS A 260 -2.76 29.08 -17.64
N LEU A 261 -1.60 28.41 -17.75
CA LEU A 261 -1.07 27.57 -16.71
C LEU A 261 -0.79 28.39 -15.44
N LYS A 262 -0.16 29.57 -15.58
CA LYS A 262 0.11 30.48 -14.45
C LYS A 262 -1.19 30.99 -13.84
N GLU A 263 -2.13 31.45 -14.65
CA GLU A 263 -3.44 31.92 -14.19
C GLU A 263 -4.19 30.85 -13.41
N MET A 264 -4.24 29.61 -13.93
CA MET A 264 -4.90 28.48 -13.25
C MET A 264 -4.15 28.09 -11.99
N HIS A 265 -2.81 28.08 -11.99
CA HIS A 265 -2.00 27.81 -10.82
C HIS A 265 -2.28 28.82 -9.70
N ASP A 266 -2.22 30.13 -10.01
CA ASP A 266 -2.44 31.20 -9.04
C ASP A 266 -3.89 31.22 -8.53
N ALA A 267 -4.87 30.97 -9.40
CA ALA A 267 -6.27 30.82 -9.01
C ALA A 267 -6.49 29.65 -8.06
N ARG A 268 -5.81 28.52 -8.30
CA ARG A 268 -5.89 27.36 -7.41
C ARG A 268 -5.14 27.59 -6.09
N LEU A 269 -4.02 28.27 -6.08
CA LEU A 269 -3.36 28.72 -4.86
C LEU A 269 -4.30 29.57 -4.02
N ALA A 270 -4.90 30.60 -4.61
CA ALA A 270 -5.86 31.48 -3.93
C ALA A 270 -7.11 30.72 -3.44
N SER A 271 -7.61 29.76 -4.22
CA SER A 271 -8.73 28.90 -3.80
C SER A 271 -8.32 27.90 -2.69
N HIS A 272 -7.07 27.47 -2.66
CA HIS A 272 -6.54 26.63 -1.58
C HIS A 272 -6.37 27.40 -0.26
N GLU A 273 -6.04 28.69 -0.32
CA GLU A 273 -6.04 29.56 0.86
C GLU A 273 -7.46 29.79 1.40
N SER A 274 -8.48 29.79 0.50
CA SER A 274 -9.89 29.94 0.89
C SER A 274 -10.62 28.61 1.12
N ALA A 275 -10.15 27.49 0.58
CA ALA A 275 -10.80 26.18 0.58
C ALA A 275 -10.42 25.29 1.78
N GLY A 276 -10.26 25.87 2.95
CA GLY A 276 -10.45 25.12 4.20
C GLY A 276 -11.89 24.61 4.39
N ALA A 277 -12.77 24.67 3.36
CA ALA A 277 -14.21 24.62 3.57
C ALA A 277 -15.09 23.91 2.53
N GLU A 278 -14.60 23.28 1.43
CA GLU A 278 -15.54 22.75 0.41
C GLU A 278 -15.20 21.37 -0.18
N ASP A 279 -15.01 20.37 0.65
CA ASP A 279 -15.65 19.07 0.38
C ASP A 279 -16.91 19.05 1.22
N ALA A 280 -18.06 18.59 0.68
CA ALA A 280 -19.31 18.53 1.43
C ALA A 280 -19.08 17.65 2.68
N GLU A 281 -18.66 18.29 3.76
CA GLU A 281 -18.27 17.64 4.99
C GLU A 281 -19.50 16.92 5.53
N TYR A 282 -19.36 15.62 5.81
CA TYR A 282 -20.44 14.88 6.46
C TYR A 282 -20.89 15.64 7.70
N SER A 283 -22.17 15.90 7.77
CA SER A 283 -22.79 16.53 8.95
C SER A 283 -23.59 15.47 9.68
N LEU A 284 -23.26 15.24 10.94
CA LEU A 284 -24.01 14.29 11.77
C LEU A 284 -25.48 14.74 11.84
N PRO A 285 -26.46 13.90 11.44
CA PRO A 285 -27.87 14.28 11.46
C PRO A 285 -28.32 14.67 12.87
N ALA A 286 -29.10 15.75 12.98
CA ALA A 286 -29.58 16.24 14.25
C ALA A 286 -30.35 15.15 15.05
N GLY A 287 -29.95 14.92 16.29
CA GLY A 287 -30.53 13.89 17.17
C GLY A 287 -30.08 12.45 16.90
N ARG A 288 -29.08 12.23 16.03
CA ARG A 288 -28.41 10.93 15.89
C ARG A 288 -27.04 10.96 16.56
N GLU A 289 -26.65 9.83 17.12
CA GLU A 289 -25.31 9.60 17.65
C GLU A 289 -24.49 8.80 16.63
N ALA A 290 -23.19 9.04 16.59
CA ALA A 290 -22.27 8.23 15.78
C ALA A 290 -22.24 6.78 16.30
N SER A 291 -22.03 5.83 15.40
CA SER A 291 -21.94 4.41 15.77
C SER A 291 -20.67 4.02 16.51
N TYR A 292 -19.65 4.87 16.42
CA TYR A 292 -18.37 4.76 17.11
C TYR A 292 -18.07 6.08 17.82
N HIS A 293 -17.39 6.02 18.96
CA HIS A 293 -17.03 7.17 19.79
C HIS A 293 -15.56 7.10 20.16
N GLY A 294 -14.98 8.26 20.46
CA GLY A 294 -13.59 8.41 20.84
C GLY A 294 -12.77 9.15 19.80
N GLU A 295 -11.52 9.35 20.10
CA GLU A 295 -10.61 10.14 19.28
C GLU A 295 -10.36 9.53 17.90
N VAL A 296 -10.02 10.39 16.94
CA VAL A 296 -9.50 9.98 15.61
C VAL A 296 -7.98 10.02 15.68
N TRP A 297 -7.34 8.85 15.59
CA TRP A 297 -5.91 8.72 15.73
C TRP A 297 -5.19 8.60 14.39
N VAL A 298 -4.00 9.20 14.33
CA VAL A 298 -3.01 9.04 13.27
C VAL A 298 -1.76 8.41 13.86
N PHE A 299 -1.32 7.31 13.29
CA PHE A 299 0.01 6.78 13.57
C PHE A 299 1.04 7.66 12.84
N ALA A 300 1.80 8.45 13.58
CA ALA A 300 2.84 9.30 13.04
C ALA A 300 4.11 8.47 12.83
N GLU A 301 4.36 8.14 11.57
CA GLU A 301 5.56 7.40 11.17
C GLU A 301 6.78 8.30 11.26
N GLN A 302 7.83 7.79 11.86
CA GLN A 302 9.14 8.44 11.95
C GLN A 302 10.24 7.43 11.64
N GLU A 303 11.35 7.91 11.15
CA GLU A 303 12.55 7.14 10.88
C GLU A 303 13.77 8.05 11.08
N ASP A 304 14.78 7.56 11.77
CA ASP A 304 16.04 8.29 12.05
C ASP A 304 15.84 9.70 12.66
N GLY A 305 14.77 9.90 13.43
CA GLY A 305 14.50 11.18 14.09
C GLY A 305 13.72 12.19 13.25
N GLU A 306 13.22 11.78 12.05
CA GLU A 306 12.42 12.63 11.17
C GLU A 306 11.02 12.05 10.97
N LEU A 307 9.99 12.92 11.02
CA LEU A 307 8.61 12.55 10.72
C LEU A 307 8.41 12.37 9.22
N HIS A 308 7.72 11.32 8.84
CA HIS A 308 7.29 11.10 7.47
C HIS A 308 6.22 12.11 7.06
N SER A 309 6.36 12.75 5.89
CA SER A 309 5.41 13.74 5.33
C SER A 309 3.96 13.24 5.29
N ALA A 310 3.74 11.94 5.00
CA ALA A 310 2.42 11.34 5.03
C ALA A 310 1.71 11.47 6.40
N SER A 311 2.44 11.57 7.51
CA SER A 311 1.85 11.79 8.83
C SER A 311 1.09 13.11 8.89
N PHE A 312 1.60 14.15 8.24
CA PHE A 312 0.95 15.46 8.16
C PHE A 312 -0.28 15.44 7.25
N GLU A 313 -0.22 14.71 6.12
CA GLU A 313 -1.37 14.49 5.26
C GLU A 313 -2.52 13.78 6.00
N LEU A 314 -2.18 12.74 6.78
CA LEU A 314 -3.14 11.99 7.58
C LEU A 314 -3.77 12.87 8.67
N LEU A 315 -3.00 13.74 9.34
CA LEU A 315 -3.50 14.70 10.33
C LEU A 315 -4.49 15.67 9.69
N GLY A 316 -4.23 16.15 8.48
CA GLY A 316 -5.16 17.01 7.74
C GLY A 316 -6.53 16.34 7.55
N ARG A 317 -6.56 15.09 7.10
CA ARG A 317 -7.82 14.36 6.93
C ARG A 317 -8.47 13.95 8.25
N ALA A 318 -7.67 13.50 9.21
CA ALA A 318 -8.17 13.16 10.56
C ALA A 318 -8.85 14.37 11.22
N SER A 319 -8.31 15.58 11.04
CA SER A 319 -8.90 16.82 11.56
C SER A 319 -10.29 17.11 10.96
N ALA A 320 -10.47 16.87 9.65
CA ALA A 320 -11.77 17.01 9.00
C ALA A 320 -12.79 15.97 9.53
N LEU A 321 -12.37 14.69 9.63
CA LEU A 321 -13.22 13.62 10.16
C LEU A 321 -13.63 13.88 11.62
N ALA A 322 -12.67 14.25 12.48
CA ALA A 322 -12.91 14.52 13.89
C ALA A 322 -13.86 15.71 14.09
N ARG A 323 -13.68 16.78 13.30
CA ARG A 323 -14.58 17.95 13.32
C ARG A 323 -16.02 17.56 13.01
N SER A 324 -16.25 16.73 11.97
CA SER A 324 -17.58 16.24 11.61
C SER A 324 -18.22 15.36 12.71
N LEU A 325 -17.41 14.75 13.56
CA LEU A 325 -17.83 13.86 14.66
C LEU A 325 -17.93 14.59 16.00
N GLY A 326 -17.41 15.82 16.11
CA GLY A 326 -17.27 16.53 17.39
C GLY A 326 -16.22 15.92 18.32
N GLU A 327 -15.23 15.25 17.77
CA GLU A 327 -14.18 14.52 18.49
C GLU A 327 -12.81 15.20 18.35
N LYS A 328 -11.79 14.71 19.06
CA LYS A 328 -10.42 15.20 18.99
C LYS A 328 -9.57 14.38 18.03
N VAL A 329 -8.57 15.03 17.45
CA VAL A 329 -7.50 14.37 16.71
C VAL A 329 -6.32 14.09 17.61
N ALA A 330 -5.80 12.87 17.58
CA ALA A 330 -4.55 12.58 18.26
C ALA A 330 -3.53 11.93 17.31
N ALA A 331 -2.26 12.29 17.51
CA ALA A 331 -1.13 11.61 16.90
C ALA A 331 -0.53 10.60 17.88
N VAL A 332 -0.10 9.45 17.36
CA VAL A 332 0.65 8.43 18.12
C VAL A 332 2.03 8.32 17.52
N VAL A 333 3.07 8.60 18.28
CA VAL A 333 4.47 8.51 17.84
C VAL A 333 5.26 7.59 18.76
N LEU A 334 5.99 6.63 18.16
CA LEU A 334 6.78 5.61 18.83
C LEU A 334 8.26 5.74 18.46
N GLY A 335 9.14 5.57 19.45
CA GLY A 335 10.58 5.57 19.19
C GLY A 335 11.40 5.55 20.48
N SER A 336 12.70 5.90 20.40
CA SER A 336 13.58 6.04 21.56
C SER A 336 13.74 7.50 22.02
N ASP A 337 13.60 8.47 21.12
CA ASP A 337 13.71 9.91 21.40
C ASP A 337 12.80 10.71 20.45
N VAL A 338 11.48 10.58 20.65
CA VAL A 338 10.45 11.11 19.74
C VAL A 338 9.62 12.24 20.37
N ALA A 339 9.83 12.55 21.65
CA ALA A 339 9.07 13.61 22.32
C ALA A 339 9.19 14.99 21.64
N PRO A 340 10.36 15.40 21.07
CA PRO A 340 10.46 16.67 20.35
C PRO A 340 9.51 16.79 19.16
N MET A 341 9.15 15.68 18.51
CA MET A 341 8.25 15.64 17.34
C MET A 341 6.81 16.07 17.66
N ALA A 342 6.43 16.04 18.94
CA ALA A 342 5.08 16.44 19.36
C ALA A 342 4.74 17.87 18.95
N LYS A 343 5.72 18.77 18.91
CA LYS A 343 5.52 20.16 18.51
C LYS A 343 5.05 20.29 17.06
N ASP A 344 5.69 19.53 16.15
CA ASP A 344 5.34 19.55 14.74
C ASP A 344 3.97 18.88 14.51
N LEU A 345 3.72 17.74 15.16
CA LEU A 345 2.42 17.07 15.08
C LEU A 345 1.26 17.95 15.54
N ILE A 346 1.45 18.76 16.61
CA ILE A 346 0.46 19.74 17.08
C ILE A 346 0.29 20.86 16.06
N ALA A 347 1.39 21.40 15.51
CA ALA A 347 1.33 22.45 14.51
C ALA A 347 0.54 22.01 13.26
N TYR A 348 0.65 20.74 12.86
CA TYR A 348 -0.07 20.16 11.73
C TYR A 348 -1.47 19.62 12.08
N GLY A 349 -2.03 19.94 13.24
CA GLY A 349 -3.45 19.74 13.52
C GLY A 349 -3.79 18.75 14.63
N ALA A 350 -2.81 18.09 15.27
CA ALA A 350 -3.10 17.23 16.41
C ALA A 350 -3.54 18.05 17.63
N ASP A 351 -4.64 17.67 18.29
CA ASP A 351 -5.07 18.21 19.58
C ASP A 351 -4.34 17.52 20.73
N LYS A 352 -3.94 16.25 20.51
CA LYS A 352 -3.17 15.46 21.46
C LYS A 352 -2.05 14.70 20.75
N VAL A 353 -0.96 14.43 21.48
CA VAL A 353 0.13 13.56 21.00
C VAL A 353 0.44 12.52 22.07
N TYR A 354 0.25 11.26 21.75
CA TYR A 354 0.68 10.14 22.56
C TYR A 354 2.13 9.80 22.20
N VAL A 355 3.03 10.09 23.13
CA VAL A 355 4.47 9.84 22.98
C VAL A 355 4.82 8.55 23.71
N VAL A 356 5.35 7.59 22.97
CA VAL A 356 5.78 6.28 23.52
C VAL A 356 7.27 6.13 23.28
N GLU A 357 8.05 6.30 24.36
CA GLU A 357 9.52 6.21 24.30
C GLU A 357 10.00 4.96 25.04
N HIS A 358 10.74 4.11 24.30
CA HIS A 358 11.36 2.93 24.87
C HIS A 358 12.55 2.51 23.98
N GLU A 359 13.63 1.97 24.56
CA GLU A 359 14.83 1.53 23.80
C GLU A 359 14.50 0.47 22.72
N ALA A 360 13.57 -0.44 23.00
CA ALA A 360 13.11 -1.46 22.05
C ALA A 360 12.35 -0.88 20.84
N LEU A 361 12.00 0.41 20.85
CA LEU A 361 11.33 1.13 19.78
C LEU A 361 12.29 2.05 19.00
N GLY A 362 13.58 2.05 19.31
CA GLY A 362 14.57 2.91 18.64
C GLY A 362 14.77 2.55 17.17
N HIS A 363 14.60 1.30 16.81
CA HIS A 363 14.54 0.83 15.42
C HIS A 363 13.23 0.09 15.20
N PHE A 364 12.63 0.23 14.02
CA PHE A 364 11.35 -0.43 13.73
C PHE A 364 11.47 -1.95 13.83
N SER A 365 10.71 -2.52 14.75
CA SER A 365 10.50 -3.97 14.87
C SER A 365 9.01 -4.26 15.04
N PRO A 366 8.43 -5.18 14.22
CA PRO A 366 6.98 -5.39 14.21
C PRO A 366 6.38 -5.77 15.56
N ILE A 367 7.05 -6.64 16.34
CA ILE A 367 6.52 -7.19 17.59
C ILE A 367 6.38 -6.12 18.68
N PRO A 368 7.45 -5.37 19.08
CA PRO A 368 7.32 -4.33 20.10
C PRO A 368 6.42 -3.17 19.66
N TYR A 369 6.49 -2.74 18.39
CA TYR A 369 5.61 -1.69 17.86
C TYR A 369 4.12 -2.10 17.91
N THR A 370 3.81 -3.36 17.56
CA THR A 370 2.45 -3.90 17.68
C THR A 370 2.01 -3.94 19.14
N GLY A 371 2.88 -4.37 20.06
CA GLY A 371 2.60 -4.43 21.49
C GLY A 371 2.27 -3.05 22.07
N ALA A 372 3.13 -2.06 21.79
CA ALA A 372 2.94 -0.69 22.25
C ALA A 372 1.66 -0.06 21.70
N THR A 373 1.42 -0.20 20.38
CA THR A 373 0.24 0.39 19.73
C THR A 373 -1.06 -0.27 20.21
N ALA A 374 -1.10 -1.59 20.33
CA ALA A 374 -2.28 -2.31 20.84
C ALA A 374 -2.57 -1.96 22.30
N GLY A 375 -1.53 -1.79 23.13
CA GLY A 375 -1.67 -1.35 24.53
C GLY A 375 -2.28 0.04 24.65
N LEU A 376 -1.91 0.97 23.75
CA LEU A 376 -2.53 2.29 23.65
C LEU A 376 -4.01 2.17 23.27
N ILE A 377 -4.35 1.35 22.26
CA ILE A 377 -5.74 1.15 21.83
C ILE A 377 -6.60 0.60 22.99
N ASP A 378 -6.10 -0.37 23.72
CA ASP A 378 -6.84 -0.94 24.86
C ASP A 378 -7.02 0.06 26.02
N THR A 379 -6.04 0.96 26.21
CA THR A 379 -6.08 1.98 27.27
C THR A 379 -7.00 3.15 26.94
N TYR A 380 -6.91 3.69 25.72
CA TYR A 380 -7.56 4.97 25.36
C TYR A 380 -8.77 4.83 24.43
N GLN A 381 -8.95 3.65 23.82
CA GLN A 381 -10.11 3.27 23.01
C GLN A 381 -10.49 4.28 21.90
N PRO A 382 -9.58 4.58 20.96
CA PRO A 382 -9.90 5.46 19.84
C PRO A 382 -10.97 4.83 18.95
N GLN A 383 -11.79 5.66 18.31
CA GLN A 383 -12.74 5.15 17.31
C GLN A 383 -12.11 4.87 15.95
N MET A 384 -11.05 5.57 15.62
CA MET A 384 -10.31 5.41 14.36
C MET A 384 -8.80 5.40 14.61
N LEU A 385 -8.07 4.63 13.80
CA LEU A 385 -6.60 4.67 13.74
C LEU A 385 -6.16 4.54 12.29
N ILE A 386 -5.51 5.60 11.79
CA ILE A 386 -5.11 5.76 10.40
C ILE A 386 -3.58 5.68 10.31
N PHE A 387 -3.08 4.81 9.44
CA PHE A 387 -1.66 4.65 9.13
C PHE A 387 -1.37 5.16 7.71
N ALA A 388 -0.11 5.48 7.41
CA ALA A 388 0.35 5.61 6.04
C ALA A 388 0.52 4.21 5.39
N ALA A 389 0.28 4.09 4.10
CA ALA A 389 0.49 2.85 3.35
C ALA A 389 1.96 2.70 2.86
N THR A 390 2.91 3.11 3.68
CA THR A 390 4.35 2.92 3.55
C THR A 390 4.75 1.47 3.80
N PRO A 391 5.97 1.05 3.53
CA PRO A 391 6.46 -0.27 3.94
C PRO A 391 6.25 -0.56 5.43
N LEU A 392 6.56 0.40 6.32
CA LEU A 392 6.35 0.28 7.75
C LEU A 392 4.87 0.12 8.09
N GLY A 393 4.02 1.03 7.60
CA GLY A 393 2.58 0.99 7.89
C GLY A 393 1.90 -0.27 7.34
N ARG A 394 2.31 -0.77 6.17
CA ARG A 394 1.79 -2.03 5.59
C ARG A 394 2.25 -3.28 6.38
N GLU A 395 3.36 -3.21 7.10
CA GLU A 395 3.84 -4.28 7.97
C GLU A 395 3.19 -4.21 9.36
N LEU A 396 3.09 -3.00 9.95
CA LEU A 396 2.61 -2.78 11.30
C LEU A 396 1.07 -2.84 11.41
N ALA A 397 0.36 -2.06 10.59
CA ALA A 397 -1.09 -1.88 10.73
C ALA A 397 -1.88 -3.21 10.69
N PRO A 398 -1.56 -4.20 9.84
CA PRO A 398 -2.24 -5.49 9.84
C PRO A 398 -2.07 -6.28 11.14
N ARG A 399 -0.89 -6.21 11.77
CA ARG A 399 -0.63 -6.88 13.05
C ARG A 399 -1.40 -6.20 14.18
N VAL A 400 -1.38 -4.87 14.23
CA VAL A 400 -2.16 -4.08 15.20
C VAL A 400 -3.66 -4.37 15.04
N ALA A 401 -4.19 -4.34 13.82
CA ALA A 401 -5.59 -4.63 13.55
C ALA A 401 -5.98 -6.03 14.01
N TYR A 402 -5.12 -7.03 13.73
CA TYR A 402 -5.36 -8.40 14.14
C TYR A 402 -5.41 -8.55 15.66
N ARG A 403 -4.44 -7.96 16.38
CA ARG A 403 -4.38 -7.98 17.86
C ARG A 403 -5.54 -7.22 18.49
N ALA A 404 -5.96 -6.10 17.90
CA ALA A 404 -7.09 -5.29 18.37
C ALA A 404 -8.47 -5.86 17.96
N ASP A 405 -8.55 -7.06 17.36
CA ASP A 405 -9.79 -7.63 16.80
C ASP A 405 -10.56 -6.65 15.92
N SER A 406 -9.85 -5.98 15.03
CA SER A 406 -10.35 -4.91 14.18
C SER A 406 -10.13 -5.20 12.68
N GLY A 407 -11.03 -4.68 11.85
CA GLY A 407 -10.87 -4.71 10.40
C GLY A 407 -9.95 -3.60 9.92
N LEU A 408 -9.16 -3.91 8.89
CA LEU A 408 -8.25 -2.96 8.27
C LEU A 408 -8.49 -2.89 6.77
N THR A 409 -8.66 -1.68 6.24
CA THR A 409 -8.67 -1.44 4.79
C THR A 409 -7.31 -0.88 4.37
N ALA A 410 -6.65 -1.56 3.43
CA ALA A 410 -5.31 -1.18 2.99
C ALA A 410 -5.32 -0.27 1.76
N ASP A 411 -4.32 0.63 1.69
CA ASP A 411 -4.00 1.44 0.51
C ASP A 411 -5.16 2.33 0.05
N CYS A 412 -5.84 2.96 1.01
CA CYS A 412 -6.97 3.86 0.75
C CYS A 412 -6.52 5.10 -0.01
N THR A 413 -7.37 5.58 -0.90
CA THR A 413 -7.19 6.84 -1.62
C THR A 413 -8.21 7.90 -1.20
N ALA A 414 -9.27 7.50 -0.47
CA ALA A 414 -10.19 8.42 0.16
C ALA A 414 -10.76 7.81 1.46
N LEU A 415 -11.01 8.67 2.43
CA LEU A 415 -11.58 8.37 3.74
C LEU A 415 -12.70 9.35 4.00
N ASP A 416 -13.95 8.89 4.11
CA ASP A 416 -15.12 9.73 4.32
C ASP A 416 -16.03 9.16 5.40
N LEU A 417 -16.96 9.96 5.94
CA LEU A 417 -18.01 9.48 6.79
C LEU A 417 -19.28 9.20 5.98
N MET A 418 -20.03 8.19 6.37
CA MET A 418 -21.33 7.91 5.78
C MET A 418 -22.27 7.23 6.76
N ASP A 419 -23.57 7.35 6.49
CA ASP A 419 -24.60 6.50 7.08
C ASP A 419 -24.82 5.28 6.21
N GLY A 420 -25.13 4.16 6.82
CA GLY A 420 -25.37 2.93 6.09
C GLY A 420 -26.30 1.97 6.83
N LYS A 421 -26.88 1.03 6.07
CA LYS A 421 -27.66 -0.07 6.62
C LYS A 421 -27.14 -1.38 6.07
N ARG A 422 -26.85 -2.34 6.93
CA ARG A 422 -26.39 -3.65 6.51
C ARG A 422 -26.87 -4.76 7.45
N ALA A 423 -27.36 -5.86 6.88
CA ALA A 423 -27.90 -6.99 7.63
C ALA A 423 -28.92 -6.58 8.73
N GLY A 424 -29.74 -5.55 8.46
CA GLY A 424 -30.74 -5.02 9.40
C GLY A 424 -30.19 -4.05 10.46
N LYS A 425 -28.87 -3.89 10.60
CA LYS A 425 -28.23 -2.92 11.51
C LYS A 425 -27.98 -1.61 10.78
N GLU A 426 -28.37 -0.50 11.37
CA GLU A 426 -28.07 0.86 10.90
C GLU A 426 -26.75 1.31 11.50
N TYR A 427 -25.97 2.05 10.71
CA TYR A 427 -24.72 2.67 11.10
C TYR A 427 -24.81 4.16 10.78
N THR A 428 -24.39 4.98 11.72
CA THR A 428 -24.35 6.44 11.59
C THR A 428 -22.91 6.89 11.70
N ALA A 429 -22.47 7.73 10.78
CA ALA A 429 -21.12 8.32 10.78
C ALA A 429 -19.98 7.29 10.80
N VAL A 430 -20.09 6.20 10.02
CA VAL A 430 -19.02 5.21 9.93
C VAL A 430 -18.01 5.60 8.86
N LEU A 431 -16.75 5.20 9.07
CA LEU A 431 -15.66 5.46 8.12
C LEU A 431 -15.86 4.64 6.84
N ARG A 432 -16.11 5.33 5.73
CA ARG A 432 -16.06 4.79 4.37
C ARG A 432 -14.64 4.89 3.84
N GLN A 433 -14.09 3.76 3.51
CA GLN A 433 -12.71 3.61 3.09
C GLN A 433 -12.69 3.20 1.63
N THR A 434 -12.19 4.08 0.75
CA THR A 434 -12.17 3.85 -0.70
C THR A 434 -10.76 3.54 -1.16
N ARG A 435 -10.61 2.45 -1.92
CA ARG A 435 -9.33 1.98 -2.41
C ARG A 435 -9.40 1.39 -3.81
N PRO A 436 -8.31 1.42 -4.59
CA PRO A 436 -8.19 0.61 -5.79
C PRO A 436 -8.06 -0.88 -5.45
N ALA A 437 -8.53 -1.74 -6.34
CA ALA A 437 -8.39 -3.19 -6.27
C ALA A 437 -8.24 -3.79 -7.68
N LEU A 438 -7.88 -5.08 -7.77
CA LEU A 438 -7.61 -5.79 -9.04
C LEU A 438 -6.60 -5.05 -9.92
N GLY A 439 -5.45 -4.68 -9.34
CA GLY A 439 -4.42 -3.95 -10.04
C GLY A 439 -4.85 -2.53 -10.48
N GLY A 440 -5.80 -1.90 -9.78
CA GLY A 440 -6.32 -0.57 -10.09
C GLY A 440 -7.46 -0.56 -11.12
N ASN A 441 -7.92 -1.72 -11.59
CA ASN A 441 -9.01 -1.81 -12.56
C ASN A 441 -10.38 -1.43 -11.98
N ILE A 442 -10.54 -1.48 -10.67
CA ILE A 442 -11.75 -1.07 -9.96
C ILE A 442 -11.42 -0.26 -8.71
N MET A 443 -12.41 0.50 -8.26
CA MET A 443 -12.45 1.14 -6.95
C MET A 443 -13.45 0.40 -6.06
N ALA A 444 -13.07 0.17 -4.81
CA ALA A 444 -13.91 -0.47 -3.81
C ALA A 444 -14.09 0.44 -2.60
N SER A 445 -15.34 0.72 -2.23
CA SER A 445 -15.68 1.29 -0.93
C SER A 445 -15.89 0.17 0.08
N ILE A 446 -15.20 0.25 1.20
CA ILE A 446 -15.19 -0.76 2.25
C ILE A 446 -15.62 -0.11 3.57
N LEU A 447 -16.37 -0.86 4.37
CA LEU A 447 -16.78 -0.48 5.72
C LEU A 447 -16.21 -1.48 6.71
N THR A 448 -15.71 -0.98 7.83
CA THR A 448 -15.31 -1.80 8.97
C THR A 448 -16.54 -2.24 9.75
N ARG A 449 -16.57 -3.50 10.18
CA ARG A 449 -17.72 -4.09 10.87
C ARG A 449 -17.31 -4.69 12.21
N ASN A 450 -18.14 -4.48 13.22
CA ASN A 450 -18.00 -5.13 14.54
C ASN A 450 -16.55 -5.12 15.06
N SER A 451 -15.85 -4.02 14.78
CA SER A 451 -14.46 -3.82 15.20
C SER A 451 -14.42 -2.89 16.40
N LYS A 452 -13.41 -3.03 17.25
CA LYS A 452 -13.18 -2.07 18.34
C LYS A 452 -12.80 -0.70 17.78
N VAL A 453 -11.96 -0.70 16.73
CA VAL A 453 -11.42 0.50 16.08
C VAL A 453 -11.61 0.39 14.57
N GLN A 454 -11.96 1.48 13.90
CA GLN A 454 -11.99 1.55 12.44
C GLN A 454 -10.59 1.87 11.93
N MET A 455 -9.93 0.92 11.24
CA MET A 455 -8.54 1.07 10.86
C MET A 455 -8.36 1.11 9.34
N SER A 456 -7.43 1.96 8.89
CA SER A 456 -7.02 2.04 7.48
C SER A 456 -5.54 2.30 7.34
N THR A 457 -4.96 1.85 6.20
CA THR A 457 -3.73 2.46 5.71
C THR A 457 -4.07 3.31 4.50
N THR A 458 -3.52 4.51 4.41
CA THR A 458 -3.80 5.48 3.34
C THR A 458 -2.55 5.73 2.52
N ARG A 459 -2.71 5.73 1.21
CA ARG A 459 -1.62 5.94 0.27
C ARG A 459 -1.01 7.33 0.48
N PRO A 460 0.31 7.47 0.65
CA PRO A 460 0.98 8.78 0.66
C PRO A 460 0.72 9.57 -0.63
N GLY A 461 0.66 10.88 -0.54
CA GLY A 461 0.46 11.78 -1.68
C GLY A 461 -0.99 11.87 -2.18
N VAL A 462 -1.98 11.27 -1.50
CA VAL A 462 -3.40 11.37 -1.89
C VAL A 462 -4.23 12.31 -1.03
N LEU A 463 -3.77 12.59 0.18
CA LEU A 463 -4.42 13.52 1.10
C LEU A 463 -3.63 14.84 1.17
N LYS A 464 -4.24 15.86 1.78
CA LYS A 464 -3.61 17.17 1.92
C LYS A 464 -3.24 17.42 3.38
N ALA A 465 -1.99 17.82 3.62
CA ALA A 465 -1.57 18.33 4.92
C ALA A 465 -2.19 19.71 5.18
N LEU A 466 -2.40 20.04 6.44
CA LEU A 466 -2.73 21.41 6.85
C LEU A 466 -1.45 22.26 6.80
N GLU A 467 -1.62 23.57 6.62
CA GLU A 467 -0.51 24.51 6.84
C GLU A 467 -0.14 24.50 8.34
N PRO A 468 1.14 24.44 8.69
CA PRO A 468 1.57 24.33 10.08
C PRO A 468 1.32 25.63 10.85
N ASP A 469 0.60 25.53 11.96
CA ASP A 469 0.38 26.63 12.90
C ASP A 469 1.13 26.35 14.21
N TYR A 470 2.31 26.88 14.33
CA TYR A 470 3.15 26.75 15.53
C TYR A 470 2.65 27.55 16.75
N THR A 471 1.53 28.27 16.64
CA THR A 471 0.84 28.92 17.76
C THR A 471 -0.16 28.00 18.45
N ARG A 472 -0.48 26.85 17.82
CA ARG A 472 -1.41 25.86 18.41
C ARG A 472 -0.82 25.28 19.70
N VAL A 473 -1.73 25.05 20.65
CA VAL A 473 -1.41 24.35 21.90
C VAL A 473 -2.15 23.02 21.90
N GLY A 474 -1.43 21.93 22.11
CA GLY A 474 -1.96 20.58 22.21
C GLY A 474 -1.52 19.90 23.50
N GLU A 475 -2.17 18.81 23.83
CA GLU A 475 -1.85 17.99 25.00
C GLU A 475 -0.82 16.90 24.62
N VAL A 476 0.29 16.80 25.36
CA VAL A 476 1.30 15.75 25.17
C VAL A 476 1.19 14.72 26.29
N ILE A 477 0.86 13.49 25.94
CA ILE A 477 0.65 12.38 26.88
C ILE A 477 1.81 11.38 26.70
N ARG A 478 2.64 11.22 27.72
CA ARG A 478 3.68 10.19 27.74
C ARG A 478 3.10 8.88 28.22
N HIS A 479 3.24 7.84 27.41
CA HIS A 479 2.79 6.49 27.74
C HIS A 479 4.00 5.55 27.80
N ASN A 480 4.14 4.85 28.91
CA ASN A 480 5.22 3.88 29.13
C ASN A 480 4.65 2.45 28.99
N PRO A 481 4.83 1.80 27.84
CA PRO A 481 4.31 0.43 27.65
C PRO A 481 5.17 -0.59 28.39
N ASP A 482 4.53 -1.65 28.87
CA ASP A 482 5.26 -2.87 29.27
C ASP A 482 5.56 -3.71 28.02
N LEU A 483 6.80 -3.67 27.57
CA LEU A 483 7.27 -4.42 26.40
C LEU A 483 8.02 -5.71 26.78
N SER A 484 8.04 -6.11 28.04
CA SER A 484 8.76 -7.31 28.52
C SER A 484 8.36 -8.61 27.83
N GLN A 485 7.12 -8.69 27.34
CA GLN A 485 6.59 -9.83 26.57
C GLN A 485 6.69 -9.65 25.04
N HIS A 486 7.30 -8.55 24.58
CA HIS A 486 7.32 -8.13 23.17
C HIS A 486 8.75 -7.98 22.64
N GLU A 487 9.62 -8.95 22.94
CA GLU A 487 10.99 -8.96 22.43
C GLU A 487 11.02 -8.94 20.89
N ALA A 488 11.92 -8.15 20.36
CA ALA A 488 12.18 -8.15 18.92
C ALA A 488 12.56 -9.55 18.43
N GLY A 489 11.80 -10.07 17.48
CA GLY A 489 12.05 -11.41 16.92
C GLY A 489 13.13 -11.44 15.86
N VAL A 490 13.70 -10.27 15.52
CA VAL A 490 14.73 -10.07 14.49
C VAL A 490 15.84 -9.17 15.01
N THR A 491 17.06 -9.39 14.51
CA THR A 491 18.21 -8.52 14.75
C THR A 491 18.56 -7.80 13.46
N VAL A 492 18.81 -6.50 13.54
CA VAL A 492 19.41 -5.70 12.45
C VAL A 492 20.90 -5.99 12.44
N VAL A 493 21.35 -6.66 11.37
CA VAL A 493 22.78 -7.02 11.19
C VAL A 493 23.54 -5.86 10.59
N SER A 494 22.95 -5.20 9.60
CA SER A 494 23.49 -3.98 9.01
C SER A 494 22.37 -3.08 8.48
N TYR A 495 22.65 -1.79 8.46
CA TYR A 495 21.81 -0.76 7.89
C TYR A 495 22.68 0.20 7.07
N GLU A 496 22.34 0.36 5.80
CA GLU A 496 22.99 1.28 4.89
C GLU A 496 21.96 2.34 4.48
N PRO A 497 22.04 3.57 5.01
CA PRO A 497 21.10 4.61 4.64
C PRO A 497 21.23 4.96 3.16
N ILE A 498 20.11 5.11 2.50
CA ILE A 498 20.05 5.69 1.16
C ILE A 498 19.95 7.21 1.36
N GLN A 499 20.93 7.97 0.81
CA GLN A 499 20.79 9.43 0.81
C GLN A 499 19.51 9.80 0.05
N HIS A 500 18.54 10.35 0.77
CA HIS A 500 17.34 10.88 0.14
C HIS A 500 17.72 12.10 -0.71
N THR A 501 17.72 11.93 -2.01
CA THR A 501 17.37 13.03 -2.91
C THR A 501 15.90 13.34 -2.66
N ALA A 502 15.52 14.62 -2.61
CA ALA A 502 14.15 15.08 -2.37
C ALA A 502 13.10 14.16 -3.01
N GLU A 503 12.06 13.80 -2.24
CA GLU A 503 11.05 12.86 -2.75
C GLU A 503 10.19 13.51 -3.83
N LEU A 504 9.91 12.76 -4.89
CA LEU A 504 8.97 13.19 -5.94
C LEU A 504 7.61 13.61 -5.39
N SER A 505 7.20 13.03 -4.26
CA SER A 505 5.94 13.35 -3.58
C SER A 505 5.92 14.76 -2.97
N GLU A 506 7.07 15.37 -2.74
CA GLU A 506 7.21 16.69 -2.13
C GLU A 506 7.30 17.83 -3.17
N ALA A 507 7.53 17.47 -4.44
CA ALA A 507 7.67 18.46 -5.51
C ALA A 507 6.36 19.18 -5.82
N GLY A 508 6.38 20.52 -5.87
CA GLY A 508 5.25 21.33 -6.33
C GLY A 508 5.01 21.19 -7.83
N VAL A 509 6.08 20.92 -8.62
CA VAL A 509 6.02 20.72 -10.06
C VAL A 509 6.75 19.45 -10.46
N ILE A 510 6.12 18.61 -11.27
CA ILE A 510 6.77 17.44 -11.85
C ILE A 510 6.64 17.45 -13.36
N ALA A 511 7.77 17.44 -14.08
CA ALA A 511 7.82 17.12 -15.50
C ALA A 511 8.21 15.65 -15.69
N ALA A 512 7.31 14.85 -16.26
CA ALA A 512 7.51 13.41 -16.40
C ALA A 512 7.64 12.99 -17.85
N GLY A 513 8.72 12.24 -18.16
CA GLY A 513 8.98 11.71 -19.49
C GLY A 513 8.46 10.28 -19.66
N GLY A 514 7.93 9.99 -20.84
CA GLY A 514 7.50 8.65 -21.26
C GLY A 514 8.39 8.03 -22.31
N MET A 515 7.88 6.96 -22.92
CA MET A 515 8.53 6.28 -24.05
C MET A 515 8.73 7.17 -25.28
N GLY A 516 8.01 8.30 -25.36
CA GLY A 516 8.21 9.29 -26.40
C GLY A 516 9.62 9.87 -26.44
N CYS A 517 10.32 9.93 -25.30
CA CYS A 517 11.69 10.45 -25.20
C CYS A 517 12.76 9.53 -25.84
N ARG A 518 12.44 8.27 -26.13
CA ARG A 518 13.24 7.27 -26.85
C ARG A 518 14.62 6.95 -26.25
N THR A 519 15.44 7.96 -25.93
CA THR A 519 16.80 7.83 -25.39
C THR A 519 16.99 8.66 -24.13
N ARG A 520 18.02 8.35 -23.33
CA ARG A 520 18.37 9.10 -22.12
C ARG A 520 18.82 10.53 -22.46
N GLU A 521 19.56 10.69 -23.53
CA GLU A 521 20.01 12.01 -24.01
C GLU A 521 18.82 12.89 -24.37
N CYS A 522 17.81 12.36 -25.07
CA CYS A 522 16.58 13.06 -25.40
C CYS A 522 15.80 13.42 -24.12
N TYR A 523 15.73 12.49 -23.14
CA TYR A 523 15.09 12.73 -21.85
C TYR A 523 15.79 13.89 -21.11
N ASP A 524 17.10 13.82 -20.98
CA ASP A 524 17.90 14.84 -20.27
C ASP A 524 17.86 16.20 -20.96
N ALA A 525 17.80 16.23 -22.30
CA ALA A 525 17.73 17.45 -23.08
C ALA A 525 16.37 18.16 -23.07
N LEU A 526 15.27 17.41 -22.87
CA LEU A 526 13.92 17.96 -22.93
C LEU A 526 13.25 18.07 -21.54
N ILE A 527 13.30 17.01 -20.74
CA ILE A 527 12.49 16.93 -19.51
C ILE A 527 13.12 17.73 -18.37
N ARG A 528 14.46 17.65 -18.20
CA ARG A 528 15.13 18.41 -17.12
C ARG A 528 15.04 19.92 -17.30
N PRO A 529 15.29 20.50 -18.51
CA PRO A 529 15.09 21.92 -18.73
C PRO A 529 13.63 22.35 -18.53
N LEU A 530 12.66 21.52 -18.97
CA LEU A 530 11.24 21.80 -18.78
C LEU A 530 10.86 21.86 -17.31
N ALA A 531 11.30 20.87 -16.49
CA ALA A 531 11.04 20.86 -15.06
C ALA A 531 11.57 22.12 -14.39
N ARG A 532 12.80 22.50 -14.71
CA ARG A 532 13.45 23.70 -14.18
C ARG A 532 12.71 24.98 -14.59
N ALA A 533 12.41 25.13 -15.88
CA ALA A 533 11.70 26.32 -16.39
C ALA A 533 10.31 26.47 -15.75
N LEU A 534 9.58 25.38 -15.56
CA LEU A 534 8.29 25.35 -14.88
C LEU A 534 8.41 25.77 -13.40
N GLY A 535 9.35 25.16 -12.66
CA GLY A 535 9.58 25.48 -11.25
C GLY A 535 9.93 26.95 -11.07
N ASP A 536 10.85 27.43 -11.87
CA ASP A 536 11.29 28.83 -11.87
C ASP A 536 10.15 29.80 -12.26
N TYR A 537 9.29 29.44 -13.20
CA TYR A 537 8.17 30.28 -13.68
C TYR A 537 7.02 30.33 -12.66
N LEU A 538 6.74 29.21 -11.99
CA LEU A 538 5.64 29.10 -11.03
C LEU A 538 6.05 29.45 -9.60
N GLY A 539 7.37 29.50 -9.31
CA GLY A 539 7.89 29.72 -7.96
C GLY A 539 7.80 28.46 -7.08
N GLU A 540 7.90 27.27 -7.68
CA GLU A 540 7.72 25.99 -7.04
C GLU A 540 8.98 25.13 -7.11
N GLU A 541 9.16 24.24 -6.12
CA GLU A 541 10.17 23.20 -6.22
C GLU A 541 9.80 22.21 -7.33
N SER A 542 10.76 21.97 -8.24
CA SER A 542 10.49 21.14 -9.41
C SER A 542 11.36 19.90 -9.49
N MET A 543 10.76 18.80 -9.89
CA MET A 543 11.43 17.53 -10.09
C MET A 543 11.11 16.88 -11.43
N VAL A 544 11.96 15.91 -11.81
CA VAL A 544 11.73 15.09 -13.00
C VAL A 544 11.17 13.73 -12.61
N GLY A 545 10.14 13.28 -13.35
CA GLY A 545 9.52 11.97 -13.16
C GLY A 545 9.53 11.15 -14.46
N GLY A 546 9.23 9.87 -14.37
CA GLY A 546 9.13 9.01 -15.54
C GLY A 546 8.06 7.94 -15.44
N SER A 547 7.53 7.51 -16.59
CA SER A 547 6.66 6.35 -16.64
C SER A 547 7.46 5.06 -16.36
N ARG A 548 6.77 3.99 -15.95
CA ARG A 548 7.39 2.67 -15.77
C ARG A 548 8.20 2.25 -17.01
N ALA A 549 7.65 2.44 -18.19
CA ALA A 549 8.32 2.07 -19.43
C ALA A 549 9.60 2.90 -19.70
N ALA A 550 9.64 4.16 -19.29
CA ALA A 550 10.85 4.98 -19.36
C ALA A 550 11.94 4.47 -18.40
N VAL A 551 11.56 4.08 -17.20
CA VAL A 551 12.47 3.48 -16.19
C VAL A 551 13.00 2.13 -16.66
N GLU A 552 12.15 1.25 -17.17
CA GLU A 552 12.55 -0.07 -17.69
C GLU A 552 13.53 0.02 -18.86
N ARG A 553 13.48 1.12 -19.63
CA ARG A 553 14.45 1.43 -20.68
C ARG A 553 15.70 2.19 -20.20
N GLY A 554 15.81 2.49 -18.92
CA GLY A 554 16.95 3.22 -18.38
C GLY A 554 17.02 4.70 -18.75
N LEU A 555 15.89 5.31 -19.15
CA LEU A 555 15.83 6.75 -19.46
C LEU A 555 15.94 7.59 -18.20
N ILE A 556 15.42 7.08 -17.09
CA ILE A 556 15.50 7.67 -15.76
C ILE A 556 15.54 6.58 -14.70
N ASP A 557 16.07 6.89 -13.52
CA ASP A 557 16.22 5.93 -12.43
C ASP A 557 14.87 5.60 -11.77
N ARG A 558 14.80 4.42 -11.14
CA ARG A 558 13.57 3.89 -10.54
C ARG A 558 13.00 4.78 -9.42
N ALA A 559 13.86 5.53 -8.71
CA ALA A 559 13.44 6.49 -7.69
C ALA A 559 12.49 7.57 -8.23
N HIS A 560 12.52 7.85 -9.54
CA HIS A 560 11.68 8.83 -10.21
C HIS A 560 10.47 8.22 -10.93
N GLN A 561 10.19 6.93 -10.70
CA GLN A 561 9.06 6.27 -11.35
C GLN A 561 7.74 6.74 -10.76
N VAL A 562 6.85 7.29 -11.60
CA VAL A 562 5.48 7.65 -11.26
C VAL A 562 4.50 6.58 -11.72
N GLY A 563 3.58 6.18 -10.86
CA GLY A 563 2.55 5.18 -11.16
C GLY A 563 2.30 4.18 -10.04
N GLN A 564 1.42 3.23 -10.28
CA GLN A 564 1.00 2.21 -9.32
C GLN A 564 2.17 1.41 -8.69
N THR A 565 3.21 1.13 -9.48
CA THR A 565 4.40 0.38 -9.05
C THR A 565 5.61 1.26 -8.73
N GLY A 566 5.41 2.58 -8.77
CA GLY A 566 6.37 3.62 -8.40
C GLY A 566 5.82 4.51 -7.30
N GLN A 567 6.17 5.78 -7.36
CA GLN A 567 5.62 6.78 -6.44
C GLN A 567 4.27 7.30 -6.93
N THR A 568 3.34 7.53 -5.99
CA THR A 568 2.13 8.32 -6.23
C THR A 568 2.45 9.76 -5.85
N VAL A 569 2.15 10.69 -6.77
CA VAL A 569 2.48 12.09 -6.63
C VAL A 569 1.23 12.96 -6.79
N LYS A 570 1.23 14.10 -6.12
CA LYS A 570 0.16 15.10 -6.20
C LYS A 570 0.76 16.51 -6.28
N PRO A 571 1.59 16.79 -7.30
CA PRO A 571 2.12 18.13 -7.45
C PRO A 571 1.01 19.12 -7.81
N ARG A 572 1.27 20.40 -7.60
CA ARG A 572 0.41 21.49 -8.11
C ARG A 572 0.34 21.46 -9.63
N VAL A 573 1.45 21.13 -10.28
CA VAL A 573 1.50 20.99 -11.74
C VAL A 573 2.24 19.71 -12.14
N TYR A 574 1.56 18.85 -12.90
CA TYR A 574 2.14 17.66 -13.51
C TYR A 574 2.15 17.78 -15.03
N VAL A 575 3.33 17.73 -15.64
CA VAL A 575 3.48 17.79 -17.10
C VAL A 575 3.88 16.42 -17.64
N ALA A 576 2.96 15.75 -18.33
CA ALA A 576 3.16 14.43 -18.93
C ALA A 576 3.67 14.56 -20.37
N VAL A 577 4.94 14.20 -20.62
CA VAL A 577 5.60 14.36 -21.90
C VAL A 577 5.84 13.00 -22.57
N GLY A 578 5.15 12.72 -23.67
CA GLY A 578 5.28 11.46 -24.41
C GLY A 578 4.83 10.23 -23.61
N ILE A 579 3.87 10.42 -22.71
CA ILE A 579 3.25 9.38 -21.87
C ILE A 579 1.90 9.02 -22.48
N SER A 580 1.60 7.72 -22.61
CA SER A 580 0.35 7.26 -23.20
C SER A 580 -0.88 7.44 -22.30
N GLY A 581 -0.70 7.43 -20.99
CA GLY A 581 -1.81 7.47 -20.03
C GLY A 581 -2.42 6.11 -19.76
N ALA A 582 -1.60 5.07 -19.67
CA ALA A 582 -2.04 3.77 -19.14
C ALA A 582 -2.54 3.92 -17.70
N VAL A 583 -3.58 3.13 -17.33
CA VAL A 583 -4.25 3.22 -16.01
C VAL A 583 -3.25 3.16 -14.85
N GLN A 584 -2.21 2.33 -14.98
CA GLN A 584 -1.17 2.17 -13.97
C GLN A 584 -0.34 3.45 -13.75
N HIS A 585 -0.16 4.27 -14.80
CA HIS A 585 0.50 5.58 -14.67
C HIS A 585 -0.47 6.63 -14.11
N LEU A 586 -1.70 6.66 -14.64
CA LEU A 586 -2.74 7.60 -14.20
C LEU A 586 -3.02 7.49 -12.70
N THR A 587 -3.06 6.27 -12.16
CA THR A 587 -3.25 6.02 -10.72
C THR A 587 -2.21 6.74 -9.86
N GLY A 588 -1.01 6.96 -10.38
CA GLY A 588 0.06 7.65 -9.66
C GLY A 588 0.07 9.17 -9.77
N MET A 589 -0.72 9.79 -10.70
CA MET A 589 -0.61 11.23 -10.93
C MET A 589 -1.94 11.97 -11.19
N GLN A 590 -3.03 11.27 -11.43
CA GLN A 590 -4.33 11.88 -11.80
C GLN A 590 -4.90 12.84 -10.75
N ASN A 591 -4.42 12.78 -9.51
CA ASN A 591 -4.83 13.67 -8.43
C ASN A 591 -4.01 14.96 -8.37
N SER A 592 -3.08 15.18 -9.32
CA SER A 592 -2.37 16.44 -9.46
C SER A 592 -3.35 17.59 -9.69
N ASP A 593 -3.07 18.77 -9.13
CA ASP A 593 -3.99 19.89 -9.22
C ASP A 593 -4.18 20.30 -10.68
N ILE A 594 -3.10 20.50 -11.44
CA ILE A 594 -3.13 20.79 -12.86
C ILE A 594 -2.33 19.74 -13.61
N VAL A 595 -2.90 19.20 -14.67
CA VAL A 595 -2.25 18.24 -15.55
C VAL A 595 -2.13 18.81 -16.95
N VAL A 596 -0.89 18.90 -17.45
CA VAL A 596 -0.58 19.24 -18.84
C VAL A 596 -0.09 17.99 -19.57
N ALA A 597 -0.65 17.67 -20.72
CA ALA A 597 -0.23 16.53 -21.52
C ALA A 597 0.33 16.96 -22.88
N ILE A 598 1.53 16.48 -23.21
CA ILE A 598 2.17 16.67 -24.52
C ILE A 598 2.33 15.31 -25.17
N ASN A 599 1.62 15.05 -26.26
CA ASN A 599 1.68 13.77 -26.98
C ASN A 599 1.39 13.98 -28.47
N LYS A 600 2.10 13.23 -29.32
CA LYS A 600 1.87 13.23 -30.78
C LYS A 600 0.57 12.51 -31.20
N ASP A 601 0.06 11.59 -30.36
CA ASP A 601 -1.17 10.87 -30.62
C ASP A 601 -2.36 11.61 -29.97
N PRO A 602 -3.25 12.23 -30.76
CA PRO A 602 -4.40 12.97 -30.21
C PRO A 602 -5.43 12.07 -29.49
N LYS A 603 -5.31 10.74 -29.63
CA LYS A 603 -6.17 9.76 -28.97
C LYS A 603 -5.54 9.16 -27.72
N ALA A 604 -4.37 9.63 -27.30
CA ALA A 604 -3.69 9.12 -26.12
C ALA A 604 -4.57 9.29 -24.87
N PRO A 605 -4.78 8.24 -24.07
CA PRO A 605 -5.64 8.30 -22.88
C PRO A 605 -5.22 9.35 -21.84
N ILE A 606 -3.97 9.83 -21.88
CA ILE A 606 -3.49 10.89 -20.98
C ILE A 606 -4.31 12.18 -21.10
N PHE A 607 -4.85 12.49 -22.29
CA PHE A 607 -5.68 13.66 -22.50
C PHE A 607 -7.02 13.63 -21.76
N ASN A 608 -7.49 12.43 -21.37
CA ASN A 608 -8.75 12.29 -20.61
C ASN A 608 -8.65 12.83 -19.17
N VAL A 609 -7.43 12.99 -18.66
CA VAL A 609 -7.17 13.49 -17.30
C VAL A 609 -6.43 14.83 -17.30
N ALA A 610 -6.07 15.33 -18.47
CA ALA A 610 -5.35 16.59 -18.62
C ALA A 610 -6.31 17.79 -18.57
N ASP A 611 -5.87 18.87 -17.93
CA ASP A 611 -6.51 20.18 -18.00
C ASP A 611 -6.11 20.88 -19.33
N PHE A 612 -4.83 20.75 -19.72
CA PHE A 612 -4.32 21.27 -20.99
C PHE A 612 -3.66 20.17 -21.81
N GLY A 613 -3.90 20.17 -23.11
CA GLY A 613 -3.34 19.23 -24.07
C GLY A 613 -2.60 19.90 -25.22
N VAL A 614 -1.43 19.38 -25.54
CA VAL A 614 -0.68 19.79 -26.74
C VAL A 614 -0.45 18.57 -27.62
N VAL A 615 -1.00 18.61 -28.84
CA VAL A 615 -0.78 17.55 -29.83
C VAL A 615 0.40 17.95 -30.70
N GLY A 616 1.56 17.33 -30.47
CA GLY A 616 2.80 17.66 -31.19
C GLY A 616 3.95 16.71 -30.89
N THR A 617 5.04 16.88 -31.61
CA THR A 617 6.29 16.15 -31.33
C THR A 617 6.99 16.78 -30.12
N LEU A 618 7.69 15.95 -29.34
CA LEU A 618 8.38 16.43 -28.14
C LEU A 618 9.52 17.40 -28.50
N GLU A 619 10.19 17.06 -29.58
CA GLU A 619 11.37 17.77 -30.09
C GLU A 619 11.06 19.22 -30.52
N GLU A 620 9.83 19.50 -30.93
CA GLU A 620 9.36 20.84 -31.30
C GLU A 620 8.66 21.52 -30.11
N THR A 621 7.70 20.84 -29.49
CA THR A 621 6.79 21.43 -28.50
C THR A 621 7.49 21.79 -27.19
N VAL A 622 8.39 20.91 -26.69
CA VAL A 622 9.01 21.13 -25.38
C VAL A 622 9.96 22.31 -25.37
N PRO A 623 10.87 22.49 -26.37
CA PRO A 623 11.72 23.67 -26.42
C PRO A 623 10.92 24.98 -26.55
N GLU A 624 9.85 25.02 -27.39
CA GLU A 624 8.99 26.18 -27.49
C GLU A 624 8.30 26.54 -26.17
N LEU A 625 7.86 25.53 -25.43
CA LEU A 625 7.26 25.76 -24.11
C LEU A 625 8.30 26.28 -23.10
N VAL A 626 9.52 25.73 -23.10
CA VAL A 626 10.62 26.22 -22.24
C VAL A 626 10.92 27.68 -22.55
N GLU A 627 11.05 28.06 -23.86
CA GLU A 627 11.28 29.43 -24.26
C GLU A 627 10.13 30.38 -23.84
N ALA A 628 8.88 29.91 -23.94
CA ALA A 628 7.72 30.68 -23.51
C ALA A 628 7.70 30.92 -22.00
N LEU A 629 8.05 29.89 -21.17
CA LEU A 629 8.15 30.00 -19.74
C LEU A 629 9.28 30.94 -19.30
N GLU A 630 10.45 30.84 -19.93
CA GLU A 630 11.59 31.72 -19.64
C GLU A 630 11.30 33.18 -20.01
N ALA A 631 10.64 33.41 -21.15
CA ALA A 631 10.23 34.76 -21.57
C ALA A 631 9.19 35.40 -20.64
N GLY A 632 8.29 34.60 -20.08
CA GLY A 632 7.28 35.05 -19.12
C GLY A 632 7.80 35.45 -17.75
N ARG A 633 9.05 35.13 -17.40
CA ARG A 633 9.72 35.54 -16.13
C ARG A 633 10.13 37.02 -16.14
N THR A 634 10.21 37.64 -17.27
CA THR A 634 10.72 39.03 -17.44
C THR A 634 9.62 40.08 -17.40
N HIS A 635 8.39 39.67 -17.13
CA HIS A 635 7.23 40.56 -16.99
C HIS A 635 6.47 40.21 -15.67
#